data_683805002b2e5f7292a309bd8e1a043b
#
_entry.id   683805002b2e5f7292a309bd8e1a043b
#
_cell.length_a   1.000
_cell.length_b   1.000
_cell.length_c   1.000
_cell.angle_alpha   90.00
_cell.angle_beta   90.00
_cell.angle_gamma   90.00
#
_symmetry.space_group_name_H-M   'P 1'
#
loop_
_entity.id
_entity.type
_entity.pdbx_description
1 polymer ?
#
loop_
_entity_poly.entity_id
_entity_poly.type
_entity_poly.pdbx_seq_one_letter_code
_entity_poly.pdbx_strand_id
1 'polypeptide(L)'
;MTSKPIQIHDPSLRDGHHAVRHSLGPDQLRAYALAADAAGIPVVEVGHGNGLGASSLQVGRARLSDDEMLSITRAALTHSKLGVFLLPGWGTISDIRNAIAHEVDLVRIGTHCTEASLAERHLGFLREQGVEAHAVLLMSHMATPAQLAEECASLVEFGATGVGIMDSSGYYLPADVTERIQAMKAAVDVPVMFHGHNNLGMAVANSIAAADAGADILDACARGFGAGAGNTQLEALVPVLERVGYRTGIDLYRLLDAADIAERELMPAPPTIDSLSIVSGLAGVFSGFKTRVLDIAAREGVDPRDIFFELGRRQAVAGQEDLIVDVALALRGES
;
A
#
# COMPACT_ATOMS: atom_id res chain seq x y z
N MET A 1 -21.80 -13.75 20.65
CA MET A 1 -20.50 -13.06 20.76
C MET A 1 -20.68 -11.71 20.08
N THR A 2 -20.33 -10.61 20.71
CA THR A 2 -20.35 -9.29 20.08
C THR A 2 -19.21 -9.24 19.08
N SER A 3 -19.53 -9.09 17.78
CA SER A 3 -18.52 -8.98 16.72
C SER A 3 -17.70 -7.68 16.90
N LYS A 4 -16.37 -7.78 16.80
CA LYS A 4 -15.48 -6.61 16.88
C LYS A 4 -15.53 -5.85 15.53
N PRO A 5 -15.72 -4.52 15.52
CA PRO A 5 -15.63 -3.76 14.29
C PRO A 5 -14.18 -3.73 13.78
N ILE A 6 -14.02 -3.77 12.46
CA ILE A 6 -12.75 -3.54 11.78
C ILE A 6 -13.01 -2.78 10.49
N GLN A 7 -12.18 -1.77 10.24
CA GLN A 7 -12.32 -0.94 9.05
C GLN A 7 -11.44 -1.47 7.92
N ILE A 8 -11.95 -1.41 6.70
CA ILE A 8 -11.20 -1.81 5.48
C ILE A 8 -10.93 -0.56 4.65
N HIS A 9 -9.68 -0.35 4.27
CA HIS A 9 -9.30 0.61 3.25
C HIS A 9 -8.95 -0.12 1.95
N ASP A 10 -9.42 0.41 0.84
CA ASP A 10 -9.20 -0.17 -0.48
C ASP A 10 -8.28 0.72 -1.34
N PRO A 11 -6.98 0.42 -1.40
CA PRO A 11 -6.04 1.12 -2.26
C PRO A 11 -5.97 0.56 -3.70
N SER A 12 -6.98 -0.14 -4.20
CA SER A 12 -6.98 -0.69 -5.58
C SER A 12 -6.73 0.36 -6.65
N LEU A 13 -7.32 1.57 -6.51
CA LEU A 13 -7.14 2.66 -7.46
C LEU A 13 -5.88 3.51 -7.21
N ARG A 14 -5.06 3.17 -6.24
CA ARG A 14 -3.73 3.76 -6.01
C ARG A 14 -2.64 2.70 -6.23
N ASP A 15 -2.55 1.67 -5.38
CA ASP A 15 -1.48 0.67 -5.45
C ASP A 15 -1.57 -0.19 -6.71
N GLY A 16 -2.78 -0.47 -7.18
CA GLY A 16 -3.03 -1.18 -8.43
C GLY A 16 -2.40 -0.51 -9.66
N HIS A 17 -2.18 0.80 -9.63
CA HIS A 17 -1.50 1.51 -10.71
C HIS A 17 -0.09 1.00 -10.99
N HIS A 18 0.61 0.44 -9.99
CA HIS A 18 1.92 -0.21 -10.20
C HIS A 18 1.84 -1.39 -11.17
N ALA A 19 0.78 -2.21 -11.09
CA ALA A 19 0.61 -3.39 -11.93
C ALA A 19 0.33 -3.06 -13.41
N VAL A 20 -0.23 -1.88 -13.68
CA VAL A 20 -0.65 -1.43 -15.03
C VAL A 20 0.15 -0.22 -15.53
N ARG A 21 1.32 0.03 -14.96
CA ARG A 21 2.21 1.15 -15.36
C ARG A 21 1.49 2.49 -15.39
N HIS A 22 0.65 2.75 -14.42
CA HIS A 22 -0.14 3.99 -14.23
C HIS A 22 -1.04 4.35 -15.42
N SER A 23 -1.57 3.35 -16.13
CA SER A 23 -2.31 3.54 -17.39
C SER A 23 -3.83 3.51 -17.26
N LEU A 24 -4.40 3.43 -16.04
CA LEU A 24 -5.86 3.43 -15.86
C LEU A 24 -6.49 4.70 -16.44
N GLY A 25 -7.62 4.52 -17.12
CA GLY A 25 -8.38 5.60 -17.73
C GLY A 25 -9.61 6.01 -16.91
N PRO A 26 -10.32 7.08 -17.34
CA PRO A 26 -11.43 7.64 -16.59
C PRO A 26 -12.59 6.67 -16.37
N ASP A 27 -12.93 5.85 -17.36
CA ASP A 27 -14.04 4.91 -17.26
C ASP A 27 -13.72 3.74 -16.32
N GLN A 28 -12.47 3.30 -16.29
CA GLN A 28 -11.97 2.27 -15.39
C GLN A 28 -12.04 2.75 -13.93
N LEU A 29 -11.53 3.95 -13.64
CA LEU A 29 -11.61 4.54 -12.29
C LEU A 29 -13.06 4.68 -11.83
N ARG A 30 -13.92 5.24 -12.70
CA ARG A 30 -15.35 5.44 -12.39
C ARG A 30 -16.07 4.12 -12.14
N ALA A 31 -15.87 3.12 -13.01
CA ALA A 31 -16.58 1.85 -12.91
C ALA A 31 -16.26 1.13 -11.58
N TYR A 32 -14.99 1.09 -11.21
CA TYR A 32 -14.59 0.45 -9.97
C TYR A 32 -15.00 1.27 -8.73
N ALA A 33 -14.81 2.59 -8.74
CA ALA A 33 -15.19 3.44 -7.61
C ALA A 33 -16.70 3.36 -7.29
N LEU A 34 -17.57 3.33 -8.32
CA LEU A 34 -19.01 3.12 -8.14
C LEU A 34 -19.32 1.76 -7.52
N ALA A 35 -18.63 0.70 -7.94
CA ALA A 35 -18.83 -0.65 -7.41
C ALA A 35 -18.34 -0.78 -5.96
N ALA A 36 -17.20 -0.19 -5.64
CA ALA A 36 -16.65 -0.14 -4.30
C ALA A 36 -17.55 0.62 -3.32
N ASP A 37 -18.07 1.79 -3.74
CA ASP A 37 -19.03 2.59 -2.97
C ASP A 37 -20.34 1.80 -2.72
N ALA A 38 -20.86 1.15 -3.76
CA ALA A 38 -22.07 0.33 -3.66
C ALA A 38 -21.88 -0.90 -2.74
N ALA A 39 -20.67 -1.43 -2.63
CA ALA A 39 -20.34 -2.52 -1.71
C ALA A 39 -20.23 -2.04 -0.25
N GLY A 40 -20.19 -0.74 0.00
CA GLY A 40 -20.03 -0.15 1.33
C GLY A 40 -18.59 -0.19 1.84
N ILE A 41 -17.60 -0.16 0.95
CA ILE A 41 -16.18 -0.05 1.34
C ILE A 41 -15.97 1.31 2.02
N PRO A 42 -15.43 1.36 3.26
CA PRO A 42 -15.36 2.61 4.01
C PRO A 42 -14.47 3.69 3.40
N VAL A 43 -13.33 3.30 2.81
CA VAL A 43 -12.36 4.21 2.20
C VAL A 43 -11.89 3.63 0.87
N VAL A 44 -11.96 4.42 -0.20
CA VAL A 44 -11.38 4.12 -1.52
C VAL A 44 -10.23 5.09 -1.76
N GLU A 45 -9.01 4.57 -1.90
CA GLU A 45 -7.81 5.38 -2.12
C GLU A 45 -7.45 5.43 -3.61
N VAL A 46 -7.27 6.63 -4.16
CA VAL A 46 -6.94 6.87 -5.57
C VAL A 46 -5.64 7.67 -5.71
N GLY A 47 -4.96 7.48 -6.84
CA GLY A 47 -3.77 8.25 -7.20
C GLY A 47 -2.74 7.46 -7.99
N HIS A 48 -1.63 8.09 -8.31
CA HIS A 48 -0.43 7.39 -8.80
C HIS A 48 0.01 6.33 -7.77
N GLY A 49 0.61 5.22 -8.20
CA GLY A 49 1.05 4.15 -7.29
C GLY A 49 1.90 4.63 -6.11
N ASN A 50 2.74 5.63 -6.34
CA ASN A 50 3.55 6.29 -5.30
C ASN A 50 2.86 7.51 -4.67
N GLY A 51 1.58 7.75 -4.95
CA GLY A 51 0.79 8.84 -4.37
C GLY A 51 0.84 10.15 -5.15
N LEU A 52 0.29 11.20 -4.53
CA LEU A 52 0.18 12.54 -5.10
C LEU A 52 1.53 13.11 -5.50
N GLY A 53 1.57 13.80 -6.65
CA GLY A 53 2.77 14.47 -7.17
C GLY A 53 3.84 13.52 -7.75
N ALA A 54 3.65 12.20 -7.67
CA ALA A 54 4.69 11.24 -8.04
C ALA A 54 4.81 10.97 -9.56
N SER A 55 3.83 11.39 -10.37
CA SER A 55 3.85 11.15 -11.83
C SER A 55 5.07 11.80 -12.49
N SER A 56 6.05 10.99 -12.87
CA SER A 56 7.35 11.46 -13.38
C SER A 56 8.00 10.46 -14.33
N LEU A 57 9.13 10.87 -14.96
CA LEU A 57 9.93 9.94 -15.77
C LEU A 57 10.64 8.89 -14.91
N GLN A 58 10.92 9.18 -13.66
CA GLN A 58 11.66 8.31 -12.76
C GLN A 58 10.82 7.10 -12.32
N VAL A 59 9.57 7.33 -11.86
CA VAL A 59 8.70 6.31 -11.28
C VAL A 59 7.51 5.96 -12.16
N GLY A 60 7.45 6.49 -13.38
CA GLY A 60 6.37 6.30 -14.34
C GLY A 60 5.44 7.50 -14.41
N ARG A 61 5.00 7.81 -15.63
CA ARG A 61 3.98 8.84 -15.85
C ARG A 61 2.60 8.22 -15.79
N ALA A 62 1.72 8.81 -15.00
CA ALA A 62 0.31 8.45 -15.01
C ALA A 62 -0.36 8.95 -16.31
N ARG A 63 -1.35 8.18 -16.78
CA ARG A 63 -2.20 8.55 -17.91
C ARG A 63 -3.07 9.76 -17.61
N LEU A 64 -3.56 9.86 -16.36
CA LEU A 64 -4.38 10.95 -15.85
C LEU A 64 -3.57 11.77 -14.85
N SER A 65 -3.84 13.07 -14.78
CA SER A 65 -3.35 13.93 -13.71
C SER A 65 -4.00 13.58 -12.37
N ASP A 66 -3.41 14.02 -11.26
CA ASP A 66 -4.02 13.88 -9.94
C ASP A 66 -5.41 14.54 -9.89
N ASP A 67 -5.57 15.72 -10.49
CA ASP A 67 -6.86 16.42 -10.58
C ASP A 67 -7.95 15.59 -11.28
N GLU A 68 -7.60 14.96 -12.40
CA GLU A 68 -8.55 14.11 -13.14
C GLU A 68 -8.92 12.88 -12.32
N MET A 69 -7.93 12.22 -11.70
CA MET A 69 -8.18 11.03 -10.87
C MET A 69 -9.05 11.36 -9.66
N LEU A 70 -8.76 12.45 -8.96
CA LEU A 70 -9.54 12.93 -7.81
C LEU A 70 -10.97 13.30 -8.19
N SER A 71 -11.15 14.11 -9.25
CA SER A 71 -12.47 14.54 -9.72
C SER A 71 -13.35 13.35 -10.13
N ILE A 72 -12.80 12.40 -10.88
CA ILE A 72 -13.54 11.23 -11.36
C ILE A 72 -13.97 10.35 -10.19
N THR A 73 -13.05 10.09 -9.25
CA THR A 73 -13.32 9.22 -8.12
C THR A 73 -14.26 9.88 -7.13
N ARG A 74 -14.05 11.17 -6.81
CA ARG A 74 -14.98 11.92 -5.92
C ARG A 74 -16.41 11.91 -6.44
N ALA A 75 -16.59 12.12 -7.74
CA ALA A 75 -17.93 12.11 -8.36
C ALA A 75 -18.63 10.74 -8.33
N ALA A 76 -17.87 9.65 -8.17
CA ALA A 76 -18.39 8.29 -8.08
C ALA A 76 -18.72 7.84 -6.65
N LEU A 77 -18.11 8.47 -5.64
CA LEU A 77 -18.28 8.10 -4.24
C LEU A 77 -19.40 8.92 -3.58
N THR A 78 -20.36 8.23 -2.97
CA THR A 78 -21.49 8.85 -2.25
C THR A 78 -21.49 8.49 -0.76
N HIS A 79 -20.93 7.35 -0.40
CA HIS A 79 -20.90 6.82 0.96
C HIS A 79 -19.45 6.60 1.45
N SER A 80 -18.60 6.13 0.55
CA SER A 80 -17.19 5.88 0.86
C SER A 80 -16.40 7.19 0.98
N LYS A 81 -15.45 7.24 1.91
CA LYS A 81 -14.45 8.30 1.97
C LYS A 81 -13.50 8.21 0.78
N LEU A 82 -13.11 9.35 0.24
CA LEU A 82 -12.03 9.47 -0.72
C LEU A 82 -10.70 9.60 0.01
N GLY A 83 -9.83 8.60 -0.14
CA GLY A 83 -8.47 8.60 0.39
C GLY A 83 -7.43 8.92 -0.68
N VAL A 84 -6.31 9.48 -0.26
CA VAL A 84 -5.10 9.65 -1.08
C VAL A 84 -3.85 9.28 -0.30
N PHE A 85 -2.80 8.93 -1.02
CA PHE A 85 -1.48 8.63 -0.49
C PHE A 85 -0.48 9.68 -0.94
N LEU A 86 0.54 9.97 -0.13
CA LEU A 86 1.63 10.87 -0.45
C LEU A 86 2.93 10.41 0.21
N LEU A 87 4.03 10.46 -0.52
CA LEU A 87 5.38 10.26 0.00
C LEU A 87 6.13 11.60 0.00
N PRO A 88 6.63 12.06 1.15
CA PRO A 88 7.52 13.22 1.19
C PRO A 88 8.70 13.07 0.22
N GLY A 89 8.99 14.12 -0.51
CA GLY A 89 10.00 14.10 -1.58
C GLY A 89 9.41 13.99 -2.99
N TRP A 90 8.27 13.33 -3.17
CA TRP A 90 7.47 13.40 -4.40
C TRP A 90 6.29 14.35 -4.26
N GLY A 91 5.41 14.11 -3.29
CA GLY A 91 4.29 14.99 -3.00
C GLY A 91 4.67 16.14 -2.09
N THR A 92 4.00 17.27 -2.29
CA THR A 92 4.24 18.53 -1.58
C THR A 92 2.99 19.02 -0.85
N ILE A 93 3.13 20.05 -0.02
CA ILE A 93 1.98 20.75 0.60
C ILE A 93 1.04 21.33 -0.46
N SER A 94 1.54 21.69 -1.65
CA SER A 94 0.68 22.17 -2.74
C SER A 94 -0.22 21.06 -3.26
N ASP A 95 0.29 19.84 -3.37
CA ASP A 95 -0.50 18.68 -3.82
C ASP A 95 -1.56 18.30 -2.78
N ILE A 96 -1.25 18.42 -1.48
CA ILE A 96 -2.25 18.25 -0.41
C ILE A 96 -3.34 19.31 -0.49
N ARG A 97 -2.98 20.60 -0.69
CA ARG A 97 -3.99 21.66 -0.86
C ARG A 97 -4.92 21.40 -2.04
N ASN A 98 -4.35 20.93 -3.12
CA ASN A 98 -5.10 20.52 -4.29
C ASN A 98 -6.05 19.37 -3.99
N ALA A 99 -5.58 18.32 -3.31
CA ALA A 99 -6.44 17.21 -2.88
C ALA A 99 -7.59 17.68 -1.97
N ILE A 100 -7.32 18.57 -1.02
CA ILE A 100 -8.34 19.18 -0.16
C ILE A 100 -9.40 19.96 -1.00
N ALA A 101 -8.98 20.67 -2.04
CA ALA A 101 -9.89 21.36 -2.94
C ALA A 101 -10.81 20.39 -3.74
N HIS A 102 -10.40 19.13 -3.88
CA HIS A 102 -11.19 18.03 -4.44
C HIS A 102 -11.98 17.24 -3.36
N GLU A 103 -12.16 17.81 -2.17
CA GLU A 103 -12.93 17.22 -1.07
C GLU A 103 -12.44 15.81 -0.66
N VAL A 104 -11.11 15.65 -0.58
CA VAL A 104 -10.51 14.43 -0.04
C VAL A 104 -10.76 14.33 1.45
N ASP A 105 -11.23 13.17 1.91
CA ASP A 105 -11.61 12.92 3.30
C ASP A 105 -10.39 12.46 4.15
N LEU A 106 -9.45 11.73 3.54
CA LEU A 106 -8.31 11.12 4.21
C LEU A 106 -7.03 11.30 3.40
N VAL A 107 -5.97 11.78 4.03
CA VAL A 107 -4.62 11.81 3.44
C VAL A 107 -3.69 10.88 4.21
N ARG A 108 -3.05 9.96 3.52
CA ARG A 108 -2.06 9.05 4.12
C ARG A 108 -0.65 9.50 3.73
N ILE A 109 0.20 9.73 4.74
CA ILE A 109 1.61 10.11 4.55
C ILE A 109 2.48 8.89 4.81
N GLY A 110 3.24 8.46 3.79
CA GLY A 110 4.16 7.33 3.90
C GLY A 110 5.60 7.81 4.07
N THR A 111 6.36 7.15 4.96
CA THR A 111 7.81 7.33 5.11
C THR A 111 8.49 5.98 5.26
N HIS A 112 9.82 5.94 5.08
CA HIS A 112 10.57 4.75 5.48
C HIS A 112 10.40 4.51 7.00
N CYS A 113 10.46 3.24 7.41
CA CYS A 113 10.19 2.84 8.80
C CYS A 113 11.16 3.39 9.86
N THR A 114 12.20 4.10 9.44
CA THR A 114 13.20 4.77 10.31
C THR A 114 13.26 6.27 10.08
N GLU A 115 12.31 6.84 9.35
CA GLU A 115 12.36 8.23 8.89
C GLU A 115 11.02 8.96 9.08
N ALA A 116 10.32 8.70 10.21
CA ALA A 116 9.03 9.33 10.53
C ALA A 116 9.09 10.86 10.52
N SER A 117 10.24 11.46 10.90
CA SER A 117 10.44 12.91 10.92
C SER A 117 10.19 13.60 9.57
N LEU A 118 10.32 12.89 8.44
CA LEU A 118 10.01 13.43 7.12
C LEU A 118 8.52 13.76 6.93
N ALA A 119 7.63 13.14 7.73
CA ALA A 119 6.20 13.39 7.70
C ALA A 119 5.76 14.63 8.50
N GLU A 120 6.59 15.14 9.41
CA GLU A 120 6.23 16.20 10.39
C GLU A 120 5.52 17.39 9.73
N ARG A 121 6.13 17.96 8.70
CA ARG A 121 5.59 19.13 8.02
C ARG A 121 4.22 18.85 7.35
N HIS A 122 4.06 17.67 6.78
CA HIS A 122 2.84 17.28 6.06
C HIS A 122 1.70 17.02 7.05
N LEU A 123 1.99 16.28 8.12
CA LEU A 123 1.02 15.98 9.19
C LEU A 123 0.62 17.24 9.95
N GLY A 124 1.58 18.12 10.28
CA GLY A 124 1.31 19.42 10.90
C GLY A 124 0.37 20.27 10.05
N PHE A 125 0.59 20.33 8.74
CA PHE A 125 -0.28 21.05 7.81
C PHE A 125 -1.69 20.45 7.77
N LEU A 126 -1.83 19.12 7.66
CA LEU A 126 -3.13 18.44 7.64
C LEU A 126 -3.91 18.68 8.94
N ARG A 127 -3.24 18.63 10.10
CA ARG A 127 -3.83 18.96 11.40
C ARG A 127 -4.36 20.39 11.42
N GLU A 128 -3.62 21.37 10.89
CA GLU A 128 -4.06 22.76 10.79
C GLU A 128 -5.27 22.93 9.88
N GLN A 129 -5.40 22.10 8.84
CA GLN A 129 -6.55 22.11 7.92
C GLN A 129 -7.74 21.32 8.47
N GLY A 130 -7.59 20.56 9.57
CA GLY A 130 -8.66 19.72 10.12
C GLY A 130 -9.00 18.51 9.26
N VAL A 131 -8.07 18.03 8.43
CA VAL A 131 -8.23 16.86 7.56
C VAL A 131 -7.74 15.61 8.28
N GLU A 132 -8.45 14.50 8.16
CA GLU A 132 -8.02 13.21 8.69
C GLU A 132 -6.70 12.78 8.05
N ALA A 133 -5.70 12.49 8.87
CA ALA A 133 -4.34 12.20 8.43
C ALA A 133 -3.83 10.91 9.05
N HIS A 134 -3.58 9.90 8.22
CA HIS A 134 -2.90 8.70 8.67
C HIS A 134 -1.44 8.70 8.22
N ALA A 135 -0.57 8.14 9.05
CA ALA A 135 0.84 7.99 8.71
C ALA A 135 1.22 6.52 8.66
N VAL A 136 1.98 6.11 7.64
CA VAL A 136 2.35 4.71 7.43
C VAL A 136 3.85 4.55 7.20
N LEU A 137 4.42 3.54 7.87
CA LEU A 137 5.84 3.20 7.81
C LEU A 137 6.05 2.10 6.77
N LEU A 138 6.75 2.44 5.68
CA LEU A 138 7.10 1.52 4.60
C LEU A 138 8.33 0.67 4.96
N MET A 139 8.51 -0.47 4.28
CA MET A 139 9.63 -1.40 4.50
C MET A 139 9.77 -1.79 5.97
N SER A 140 8.64 -1.94 6.66
CA SER A 140 8.57 -2.07 8.11
C SER A 140 9.32 -3.29 8.68
N HIS A 141 9.65 -4.29 7.85
CA HIS A 141 10.50 -5.42 8.23
C HIS A 141 11.96 -5.00 8.54
N MET A 142 12.42 -3.83 8.07
CA MET A 142 13.77 -3.31 8.33
C MET A 142 13.91 -2.67 9.72
N ALA A 143 12.82 -2.54 10.48
CA ALA A 143 12.83 -2.03 11.85
C ALA A 143 12.33 -3.09 12.84
N THR A 144 12.83 -3.01 14.08
CA THR A 144 12.34 -3.82 15.18
C THR A 144 10.95 -3.37 15.64
N PRO A 145 10.16 -4.22 16.32
CA PRO A 145 8.86 -3.80 16.89
C PRO A 145 8.97 -2.57 17.80
N ALA A 146 10.03 -2.45 18.59
CA ALA A 146 10.25 -1.30 19.47
C ALA A 146 10.52 -0.01 18.68
N GLN A 147 11.35 -0.07 17.63
CA GLN A 147 11.61 1.09 16.76
C GLN A 147 10.33 1.55 16.03
N LEU A 148 9.52 0.61 15.52
CA LEU A 148 8.24 0.95 14.88
C LEU A 148 7.27 1.62 15.86
N ALA A 149 7.26 1.19 17.12
CA ALA A 149 6.45 1.81 18.16
C ALA A 149 6.90 3.25 18.48
N GLU A 150 8.20 3.50 18.56
CA GLU A 150 8.79 4.84 18.75
C GLU A 150 8.49 5.77 17.58
N GLU A 151 8.68 5.30 16.34
CA GLU A 151 8.37 6.09 15.13
C GLU A 151 6.87 6.40 15.05
N CYS A 152 5.98 5.44 15.39
CA CYS A 152 4.54 5.68 15.44
C CYS A 152 4.15 6.73 16.51
N ALA A 153 4.76 6.71 17.68
CA ALA A 153 4.53 7.73 18.70
C ALA A 153 4.92 9.12 18.18
N SER A 154 6.06 9.24 17.51
CA SER A 154 6.50 10.51 16.88
C SER A 154 5.51 10.98 15.81
N LEU A 155 5.00 10.07 14.96
CA LEU A 155 3.99 10.42 13.94
C LEU A 155 2.69 10.97 14.57
N VAL A 156 2.27 10.43 15.70
CA VAL A 156 1.10 10.95 16.44
C VAL A 156 1.39 12.35 16.99
N GLU A 157 2.56 12.59 17.55
CA GLU A 157 2.96 13.93 18.00
C GLU A 157 2.97 14.95 16.86
N PHE A 158 3.38 14.57 15.66
CA PHE A 158 3.33 15.42 14.47
C PHE A 158 1.90 15.71 13.98
N GLY A 159 0.92 14.91 14.39
CA GLY A 159 -0.50 15.16 14.10
C GLY A 159 -1.21 14.05 13.34
N ALA A 160 -0.65 12.87 13.25
CA ALA A 160 -1.35 11.72 12.68
C ALA A 160 -2.55 11.33 13.56
N THR A 161 -3.70 11.11 12.93
CA THR A 161 -4.94 10.60 13.56
C THR A 161 -5.08 9.08 13.46
N GLY A 162 -4.12 8.42 12.80
CA GLY A 162 -3.96 6.98 12.70
C GLY A 162 -2.55 6.65 12.22
N VAL A 163 -2.00 5.52 12.63
CA VAL A 163 -0.65 5.07 12.23
C VAL A 163 -0.67 3.64 11.74
N GLY A 164 0.29 3.26 10.92
CA GLY A 164 0.34 1.90 10.42
C GLY A 164 1.68 1.48 9.85
N ILE A 165 1.76 0.20 9.48
CA ILE A 165 2.92 -0.39 8.82
C ILE A 165 2.52 -1.03 7.50
N MET A 166 3.47 -0.99 6.54
CA MET A 166 3.35 -1.69 5.28
C MET A 166 4.42 -2.78 5.17
N ASP A 167 3.98 -4.01 4.94
CA ASP A 167 4.84 -5.12 4.49
C ASP A 167 5.13 -4.95 3.00
N SER A 168 5.95 -3.97 2.66
CA SER A 168 6.20 -3.53 1.27
C SER A 168 6.84 -4.59 0.38
N SER A 169 7.42 -5.63 0.95
CA SER A 169 8.05 -6.74 0.24
C SER A 169 7.26 -8.06 0.32
N GLY A 170 6.20 -8.12 1.12
CA GLY A 170 5.49 -9.36 1.41
C GLY A 170 6.37 -10.37 2.17
N TYR A 171 7.22 -9.86 3.06
CA TYR A 171 8.23 -10.60 3.83
C TYR A 171 7.66 -11.28 5.09
N TYR A 172 6.62 -10.68 5.70
CA TYR A 172 6.14 -11.09 7.01
C TYR A 172 5.43 -12.44 7.02
N LEU A 173 5.64 -13.14 8.14
CA LEU A 173 4.80 -14.22 8.61
C LEU A 173 3.84 -13.72 9.71
N PRO A 174 2.75 -14.45 10.03
CA PRO A 174 1.77 -13.98 11.01
C PRO A 174 2.34 -13.60 12.38
N ALA A 175 3.38 -14.30 12.86
CA ALA A 175 4.05 -13.97 14.11
C ALA A 175 4.75 -12.61 14.07
N ASP A 176 5.42 -12.30 12.95
CA ASP A 176 6.11 -11.00 12.76
C ASP A 176 5.13 -9.83 12.81
N VAL A 177 3.94 -10.01 12.22
CA VAL A 177 2.87 -9.01 12.23
C VAL A 177 2.32 -8.83 13.63
N THR A 178 2.05 -9.93 14.33
CA THR A 178 1.51 -9.90 15.70
C THR A 178 2.39 -9.09 16.63
N GLU A 179 3.70 -9.35 16.65
CA GLU A 179 4.65 -8.65 17.53
C GLU A 179 4.67 -7.14 17.25
N ARG A 180 4.67 -6.75 15.98
CA ARG A 180 4.74 -5.34 15.56
C ARG A 180 3.46 -4.59 15.89
N ILE A 181 2.31 -5.15 15.55
CA ILE A 181 1.02 -4.51 15.84
C ILE A 181 0.81 -4.37 17.34
N GLN A 182 1.16 -5.39 18.14
CA GLN A 182 1.07 -5.30 19.60
C GLN A 182 1.99 -4.21 20.16
N ALA A 183 3.23 -4.09 19.67
CA ALA A 183 4.13 -3.05 20.12
C ALA A 183 3.61 -1.64 19.78
N MET A 184 3.07 -1.45 18.58
CA MET A 184 2.46 -0.18 18.17
C MET A 184 1.21 0.15 19.01
N LYS A 185 0.30 -0.82 19.20
CA LYS A 185 -0.91 -0.62 20.04
C LYS A 185 -0.60 -0.28 21.50
N ALA A 186 0.55 -0.74 22.00
CA ALA A 186 1.00 -0.37 23.34
C ALA A 186 1.58 1.06 23.42
N ALA A 187 2.00 1.64 22.30
CA ALA A 187 2.67 2.93 22.25
C ALA A 187 1.73 4.10 21.87
N VAL A 188 0.58 3.84 21.23
CA VAL A 188 -0.30 4.89 20.74
C VAL A 188 -1.78 4.60 21.04
N ASP A 189 -2.57 5.66 21.23
CA ASP A 189 -4.03 5.57 21.45
C ASP A 189 -4.86 5.79 20.17
N VAL A 190 -4.22 6.08 19.03
CA VAL A 190 -4.89 6.25 17.74
C VAL A 190 -5.09 4.89 17.04
N PRO A 191 -5.99 4.81 16.03
CA PRO A 191 -6.13 3.60 15.21
C PRO A 191 -4.81 3.13 14.61
N VAL A 192 -4.57 1.81 14.67
CA VAL A 192 -3.41 1.14 14.07
C VAL A 192 -3.82 0.37 12.84
N MET A 193 -3.08 0.51 11.74
CA MET A 193 -3.37 -0.12 10.46
C MET A 193 -2.27 -1.05 9.98
N PHE A 194 -2.66 -2.03 9.15
CA PHE A 194 -1.76 -2.96 8.48
C PHE A 194 -2.06 -3.05 6.98
N HIS A 195 -0.99 -2.98 6.18
CA HIS A 195 -1.01 -3.22 4.73
C HIS A 195 -0.05 -4.35 4.40
N GLY A 196 -0.54 -5.40 3.73
CA GLY A 196 0.25 -6.58 3.42
C GLY A 196 0.33 -6.89 1.92
N HIS A 197 1.57 -7.09 1.41
CA HIS A 197 1.81 -7.67 0.09
C HIS A 197 1.81 -9.21 0.15
N ASN A 198 1.55 -9.86 -0.99
CA ASN A 198 1.26 -11.29 -1.08
C ASN A 198 2.42 -12.14 -1.65
N ASN A 199 3.65 -11.66 -1.58
CA ASN A 199 4.82 -12.30 -2.20
C ASN A 199 5.06 -13.73 -1.72
N LEU A 200 4.82 -14.00 -0.43
CA LEU A 200 4.94 -15.33 0.18
C LEU A 200 3.58 -16.03 0.36
N GLY A 201 2.47 -15.49 -0.19
CA GLY A 201 1.15 -16.06 -0.06
C GLY A 201 0.51 -15.88 1.33
N MET A 202 1.03 -14.97 2.15
CA MET A 202 0.61 -14.80 3.54
C MET A 202 -0.29 -13.58 3.79
N ALA A 203 -0.58 -12.75 2.79
CA ALA A 203 -1.21 -11.46 3.00
C ALA A 203 -2.56 -11.53 3.76
N VAL A 204 -3.45 -12.45 3.41
CA VAL A 204 -4.72 -12.62 4.12
C VAL A 204 -4.48 -13.12 5.55
N ALA A 205 -3.60 -14.10 5.74
CA ALA A 205 -3.26 -14.63 7.06
C ALA A 205 -2.60 -13.55 7.95
N ASN A 206 -1.71 -12.75 7.37
CA ASN A 206 -1.08 -11.62 8.04
C ASN A 206 -2.09 -10.54 8.45
N SER A 207 -3.06 -10.23 7.59
CA SER A 207 -4.13 -9.29 7.90
C SER A 207 -5.02 -9.77 9.06
N ILE A 208 -5.31 -11.08 9.13
CA ILE A 208 -6.05 -11.66 10.25
C ILE A 208 -5.21 -11.59 11.53
N ALA A 209 -3.92 -11.93 11.46
CA ALA A 209 -3.00 -11.82 12.59
C ALA A 209 -2.89 -10.36 13.10
N ALA A 210 -2.91 -9.38 12.19
CA ALA A 210 -2.95 -7.97 12.54
C ALA A 210 -4.23 -7.61 13.31
N ALA A 211 -5.41 -8.04 12.83
CA ALA A 211 -6.68 -7.83 13.49
C ALA A 211 -6.70 -8.46 14.89
N ASP A 212 -6.23 -9.70 15.02
CA ASP A 212 -6.14 -10.42 16.29
C ASP A 212 -5.16 -9.75 17.27
N ALA A 213 -4.11 -9.13 16.77
CA ALA A 213 -3.13 -8.35 17.53
C ALA A 213 -3.65 -6.96 17.93
N GLY A 214 -4.80 -6.53 17.42
CA GLY A 214 -5.46 -5.28 17.79
C GLY A 214 -5.41 -4.18 16.73
N ALA A 215 -5.06 -4.48 15.49
CA ALA A 215 -5.21 -3.51 14.41
C ALA A 215 -6.69 -3.12 14.23
N ASP A 216 -6.92 -1.84 13.96
CA ASP A 216 -8.26 -1.26 13.78
C ASP A 216 -8.63 -1.15 12.30
N ILE A 217 -7.61 -1.08 11.43
CA ILE A 217 -7.73 -0.84 9.99
C ILE A 217 -6.87 -1.84 9.23
N LEU A 218 -7.43 -2.43 8.17
CA LEU A 218 -6.71 -3.30 7.26
C LEU A 218 -6.83 -2.79 5.82
N ASP A 219 -5.71 -2.76 5.11
CA ASP A 219 -5.71 -2.50 3.67
C ASP A 219 -5.94 -3.80 2.90
N ALA A 220 -6.78 -3.75 1.88
CA ALA A 220 -6.96 -4.85 0.95
C ALA A 220 -7.42 -4.33 -0.42
N CYS A 221 -6.99 -4.98 -1.49
CA CYS A 221 -7.32 -4.61 -2.86
C CYS A 221 -8.15 -5.68 -3.55
N ALA A 222 -9.07 -5.27 -4.43
CA ALA A 222 -9.82 -6.20 -5.27
C ALA A 222 -8.86 -7.10 -6.07
N ARG A 223 -9.06 -8.42 -6.02
CA ARG A 223 -8.17 -9.45 -6.60
C ARG A 223 -6.71 -9.32 -6.17
N GLY A 224 -6.42 -8.59 -5.08
CA GLY A 224 -5.07 -8.26 -4.68
C GLY A 224 -4.36 -7.31 -5.64
N PHE A 225 -5.07 -6.49 -6.39
CA PHE A 225 -4.52 -5.58 -7.40
C PHE A 225 -3.47 -4.64 -6.81
N GLY A 226 -2.21 -4.79 -7.23
CA GLY A 226 -1.07 -4.05 -6.68
C GLY A 226 0.28 -4.49 -7.24
N ALA A 227 1.35 -3.97 -6.66
CA ALA A 227 2.71 -4.28 -7.08
C ALA A 227 3.09 -5.76 -6.84
N GLY A 228 3.98 -6.29 -7.67
CA GLY A 228 4.58 -7.62 -7.48
C GLY A 228 3.56 -8.75 -7.56
N ALA A 229 3.45 -9.57 -6.51
CA ALA A 229 2.45 -10.63 -6.36
C ALA A 229 1.08 -10.11 -5.91
N GLY A 230 0.96 -8.78 -5.81
CA GLY A 230 -0.25 -8.10 -5.34
C GLY A 230 -0.32 -7.95 -3.83
N ASN A 231 -1.48 -7.50 -3.39
CA ASN A 231 -1.82 -7.17 -2.01
C ASN A 231 -2.71 -8.23 -1.36
N THR A 232 -3.12 -8.01 -0.13
CA THR A 232 -4.22 -8.75 0.50
C THR A 232 -5.46 -8.68 -0.40
N GLN A 233 -6.04 -9.84 -0.73
CA GLN A 233 -7.24 -9.93 -1.56
C GLN A 233 -8.47 -9.52 -0.78
N LEU A 234 -9.13 -8.45 -1.17
CA LEU A 234 -10.26 -7.84 -0.47
C LEU A 234 -11.46 -8.78 -0.34
N GLU A 235 -11.86 -9.41 -1.43
CA GLU A 235 -12.98 -10.34 -1.50
C GLU A 235 -12.73 -11.67 -0.77
N ALA A 236 -11.47 -11.98 -0.44
CA ALA A 236 -11.11 -13.11 0.40
C ALA A 236 -11.03 -12.70 1.88
N LEU A 237 -10.46 -11.52 2.16
CA LEU A 237 -10.27 -11.03 3.52
C LEU A 237 -11.59 -10.78 4.24
N VAL A 238 -12.53 -10.06 3.61
CA VAL A 238 -13.81 -9.66 4.24
C VAL A 238 -14.60 -10.86 4.78
N PRO A 239 -14.94 -11.88 3.99
CA PRO A 239 -15.70 -13.03 4.50
C PRO A 239 -14.92 -13.86 5.53
N VAL A 240 -13.59 -13.90 5.46
CA VAL A 240 -12.77 -14.60 6.45
C VAL A 240 -12.79 -13.84 7.79
N LEU A 241 -12.67 -12.51 7.78
CA LEU A 241 -12.82 -11.69 8.98
C LEU A 241 -14.19 -11.90 9.65
N GLU A 242 -15.27 -11.90 8.88
CA GLU A 242 -16.61 -12.15 9.41
C GLU A 242 -16.75 -13.55 10.01
N ARG A 243 -16.16 -14.56 9.36
CA ARG A 243 -16.15 -15.93 9.84
C ARG A 243 -15.39 -16.08 11.18
N VAL A 244 -14.34 -15.31 11.40
CA VAL A 244 -13.56 -15.34 12.67
C VAL A 244 -14.08 -14.34 13.71
N GLY A 245 -15.20 -13.65 13.44
CA GLY A 245 -15.92 -12.85 14.43
C GLY A 245 -15.70 -11.35 14.37
N TYR A 246 -15.11 -10.83 13.31
CA TYR A 246 -15.06 -9.39 13.03
C TYR A 246 -16.30 -8.95 12.23
N ARG A 247 -16.54 -7.64 12.19
CA ARG A 247 -17.62 -7.03 11.42
C ARG A 247 -17.02 -5.90 10.57
N THR A 248 -17.09 -6.07 9.26
CA THR A 248 -16.61 -5.07 8.29
C THR A 248 -17.71 -4.09 7.88
N GLY A 249 -18.96 -4.55 7.86
CA GLY A 249 -20.11 -3.80 7.37
C GLY A 249 -20.20 -3.75 5.83
N ILE A 250 -19.34 -4.48 5.13
CA ILE A 250 -19.30 -4.54 3.65
C ILE A 250 -20.29 -5.60 3.16
N ASP A 251 -21.07 -5.28 2.12
CA ASP A 251 -21.97 -6.22 1.46
C ASP A 251 -21.16 -7.22 0.62
N LEU A 252 -21.20 -8.49 0.99
CA LEU A 252 -20.40 -9.54 0.36
C LEU A 252 -20.72 -9.71 -1.12
N TYR A 253 -22.00 -9.70 -1.53
CA TYR A 253 -22.37 -9.92 -2.94
C TYR A 253 -21.89 -8.76 -3.81
N ARG A 254 -22.10 -7.54 -3.38
CA ARG A 254 -21.62 -6.35 -4.09
C ARG A 254 -20.10 -6.26 -4.10
N LEU A 255 -19.44 -6.74 -3.05
CA LEU A 255 -17.98 -6.85 -3.02
C LEU A 255 -17.47 -7.84 -4.06
N LEU A 256 -18.10 -8.99 -4.20
CA LEU A 256 -17.74 -9.97 -5.22
C LEU A 256 -17.95 -9.41 -6.63
N ASP A 257 -19.07 -8.71 -6.86
CA ASP A 257 -19.32 -8.00 -8.12
C ASP A 257 -18.26 -6.92 -8.40
N ALA A 258 -17.85 -6.14 -7.38
CA ALA A 258 -16.77 -5.16 -7.50
C ALA A 258 -15.42 -5.82 -7.85
N ALA A 259 -15.12 -6.96 -7.25
CA ALA A 259 -13.91 -7.74 -7.57
C ALA A 259 -13.92 -8.25 -9.02
N ASP A 260 -15.07 -8.70 -9.53
CA ASP A 260 -15.23 -9.11 -10.94
C ASP A 260 -15.08 -7.91 -11.89
N ILE A 261 -15.58 -6.73 -11.52
CA ILE A 261 -15.36 -5.48 -12.27
C ILE A 261 -13.87 -5.14 -12.29
N ALA A 262 -13.18 -5.20 -11.15
CA ALA A 262 -11.75 -4.93 -11.08
C ALA A 262 -10.94 -5.85 -12.00
N GLU A 263 -11.24 -7.17 -11.98
CA GLU A 263 -10.57 -8.14 -12.84
C GLU A 263 -10.79 -7.85 -14.32
N ARG A 264 -12.02 -7.55 -14.71
CA ARG A 264 -12.37 -7.30 -16.12
C ARG A 264 -11.89 -5.95 -16.65
N GLU A 265 -11.96 -4.89 -15.83
CA GLU A 265 -11.74 -3.51 -16.29
C GLU A 265 -10.37 -2.95 -15.93
N LEU A 266 -9.80 -3.32 -14.77
CA LEU A 266 -8.59 -2.65 -14.28
C LEU A 266 -7.31 -3.38 -14.66
N MET A 267 -7.31 -4.70 -14.79
CA MET A 267 -6.09 -5.48 -14.90
C MET A 267 -6.11 -6.44 -16.09
N PRO A 268 -4.97 -6.62 -16.79
CA PRO A 268 -4.86 -7.58 -17.89
C PRO A 268 -4.92 -9.03 -17.40
N ALA A 269 -4.51 -9.27 -16.15
CA ALA A 269 -4.60 -10.54 -15.43
C ALA A 269 -4.50 -10.29 -13.93
N PRO A 270 -5.14 -11.12 -13.09
CA PRO A 270 -4.96 -11.05 -11.64
C PRO A 270 -3.49 -11.25 -11.23
N PRO A 271 -3.03 -10.61 -10.16
CA PRO A 271 -1.68 -10.82 -9.63
C PRO A 271 -1.45 -12.29 -9.27
N THR A 272 -0.25 -12.78 -9.55
CA THR A 272 0.15 -14.16 -9.25
C THR A 272 1.47 -14.20 -8.50
N ILE A 273 1.62 -15.22 -7.65
CA ILE A 273 2.87 -15.50 -6.96
C ILE A 273 3.75 -16.30 -7.92
N ASP A 274 4.79 -15.70 -8.45
CA ASP A 274 5.79 -16.35 -9.29
C ASP A 274 7.15 -16.48 -8.58
N SER A 275 8.11 -17.10 -9.24
CA SER A 275 9.46 -17.33 -8.67
C SER A 275 10.14 -16.05 -8.19
N LEU A 276 10.00 -14.95 -8.93
CA LEU A 276 10.64 -13.68 -8.57
C LEU A 276 9.91 -13.00 -7.42
N SER A 277 8.59 -13.12 -7.35
CA SER A 277 7.81 -12.62 -6.22
C SER A 277 8.22 -13.34 -4.92
N ILE A 278 8.38 -14.67 -4.97
CA ILE A 278 8.86 -15.45 -3.82
C ILE A 278 10.26 -14.98 -3.39
N VAL A 279 11.18 -14.85 -4.34
CA VAL A 279 12.57 -14.43 -4.04
C VAL A 279 12.60 -12.99 -3.50
N SER A 280 11.83 -12.08 -4.09
CA SER A 280 11.69 -10.70 -3.60
C SER A 280 11.17 -10.67 -2.15
N GLY A 281 10.14 -11.48 -1.84
CA GLY A 281 9.62 -11.64 -0.48
C GLY A 281 10.68 -12.17 0.49
N LEU A 282 11.37 -13.27 0.13
CA LEU A 282 12.43 -13.86 0.97
C LEU A 282 13.62 -12.93 1.18
N ALA A 283 13.97 -12.13 0.18
CA ALA A 283 15.07 -11.16 0.24
C ALA A 283 14.69 -9.86 0.96
N GLY A 284 13.41 -9.63 1.26
CA GLY A 284 12.93 -8.39 1.86
C GLY A 284 13.06 -7.19 0.92
N VAL A 285 12.95 -7.38 -0.40
CA VAL A 285 13.14 -6.33 -1.39
C VAL A 285 11.80 -5.83 -1.91
N PHE A 286 11.69 -4.53 -2.08
CA PHE A 286 10.47 -3.86 -2.57
C PHE A 286 9.97 -4.45 -3.89
N SER A 287 8.71 -4.87 -3.91
CA SER A 287 8.09 -5.56 -5.05
C SER A 287 8.04 -4.72 -6.33
N GLY A 288 8.10 -3.40 -6.23
CA GLY A 288 8.13 -2.49 -7.37
C GLY A 288 9.40 -2.60 -8.23
N PHE A 289 10.48 -3.20 -7.72
CA PHE A 289 11.72 -3.39 -8.48
C PHE A 289 11.65 -4.47 -9.56
N LYS A 290 10.65 -5.35 -9.53
CA LYS A 290 10.57 -6.54 -10.37
C LYS A 290 10.78 -6.28 -11.86
N THR A 291 10.08 -5.29 -12.43
CA THR A 291 10.22 -4.97 -13.86
C THR A 291 11.63 -4.52 -14.21
N ARG A 292 12.21 -3.65 -13.38
CA ARG A 292 13.56 -3.13 -13.60
C ARG A 292 14.63 -4.21 -13.46
N VAL A 293 14.47 -5.09 -12.46
CA VAL A 293 15.38 -6.25 -12.26
C VAL A 293 15.37 -7.17 -13.47
N LEU A 294 14.19 -7.49 -14.02
CA LEU A 294 14.07 -8.32 -15.23
C LEU A 294 14.77 -7.70 -16.43
N ASP A 295 14.55 -6.41 -16.69
CA ASP A 295 15.15 -5.70 -17.82
C ASP A 295 16.68 -5.67 -17.72
N ILE A 296 17.22 -5.41 -16.52
CA ILE A 296 18.67 -5.34 -16.29
C ILE A 296 19.29 -6.74 -16.32
N ALA A 297 18.66 -7.73 -15.69
CA ALA A 297 19.13 -9.11 -15.71
C ALA A 297 19.27 -9.66 -17.12
N ALA A 298 18.26 -9.41 -17.99
CA ALA A 298 18.29 -9.81 -19.38
C ALA A 298 19.41 -9.10 -20.17
N ARG A 299 19.66 -7.82 -19.89
CA ARG A 299 20.71 -7.04 -20.54
C ARG A 299 22.11 -7.48 -20.14
N GLU A 300 22.33 -7.76 -18.85
CA GLU A 300 23.65 -8.09 -18.31
C GLU A 300 23.94 -9.60 -18.30
N GLY A 301 22.94 -10.45 -18.62
CA GLY A 301 23.10 -11.91 -18.68
C GLY A 301 23.25 -12.58 -17.33
N VAL A 302 22.63 -12.01 -16.28
CA VAL A 302 22.67 -12.55 -14.90
C VAL A 302 21.30 -13.06 -14.46
N ASP A 303 21.25 -13.95 -13.49
CA ASP A 303 19.98 -14.45 -12.95
C ASP A 303 19.28 -13.34 -12.14
N PRO A 304 18.02 -12.98 -12.44
CA PRO A 304 17.30 -11.96 -11.70
C PRO A 304 17.08 -12.31 -10.21
N ARG A 305 17.10 -13.59 -9.86
CA ARG A 305 16.99 -14.04 -8.45
C ARG A 305 18.22 -13.66 -7.64
N ASP A 306 19.41 -13.76 -8.23
CA ASP A 306 20.67 -13.38 -7.58
C ASP A 306 20.70 -11.87 -7.36
N ILE A 307 20.16 -11.07 -8.30
CA ILE A 307 20.03 -9.62 -8.13
C ILE A 307 19.16 -9.33 -6.90
N PHE A 308 17.99 -9.98 -6.73
CA PHE A 308 17.13 -9.76 -5.58
C PHE A 308 17.80 -10.12 -4.25
N PHE A 309 18.47 -11.26 -4.15
CA PHE A 309 19.18 -11.63 -2.91
C PHE A 309 20.30 -10.66 -2.57
N GLU A 310 21.03 -10.17 -3.59
CA GLU A 310 22.09 -9.19 -3.37
C GLU A 310 21.53 -7.82 -2.96
N LEU A 311 20.43 -7.35 -3.58
CA LEU A 311 19.72 -6.14 -3.15
C LEU A 311 19.23 -6.25 -1.71
N GLY A 312 18.72 -7.42 -1.30
CA GLY A 312 18.32 -7.67 0.08
C GLY A 312 19.49 -7.58 1.06
N ARG A 313 20.66 -8.18 0.70
CA ARG A 313 21.88 -8.04 1.51
C ARG A 313 22.36 -6.60 1.66
N ARG A 314 22.14 -5.76 0.64
CA ARG A 314 22.44 -4.31 0.67
C ARG A 314 21.34 -3.47 1.29
N GLN A 315 20.25 -4.09 1.73
CA GLN A 315 19.10 -3.38 2.30
C GLN A 315 18.56 -2.26 1.38
N ALA A 316 18.46 -2.56 0.07
CA ALA A 316 18.00 -1.60 -0.91
C ALA A 316 16.54 -1.20 -0.67
N VAL A 317 16.26 0.12 -0.75
CA VAL A 317 14.93 0.70 -0.56
C VAL A 317 14.40 1.33 -1.85
N ALA A 318 13.11 1.59 -1.91
CA ALA A 318 12.47 2.28 -3.03
C ALA A 318 13.14 3.64 -3.28
N GLY A 319 13.39 3.98 -4.54
CA GLY A 319 14.15 5.16 -4.95
C GLY A 319 15.64 4.89 -5.27
N GLN A 320 16.13 3.69 -4.97
CA GLN A 320 17.51 3.26 -5.24
C GLN A 320 17.59 2.29 -6.43
N GLU A 321 16.85 2.55 -7.49
CA GLU A 321 16.81 1.72 -8.70
C GLU A 321 18.15 1.62 -9.42
N ASP A 322 19.07 2.55 -9.20
CA ASP A 322 20.45 2.54 -9.68
C ASP A 322 21.27 1.38 -9.10
N LEU A 323 21.02 1.00 -7.84
CA LEU A 323 21.68 -0.16 -7.22
C LEU A 323 21.46 -1.47 -7.99
N ILE A 324 20.33 -1.61 -8.71
CA ILE A 324 20.05 -2.80 -9.53
C ILE A 324 21.12 -2.97 -10.61
N VAL A 325 21.57 -1.87 -11.23
CA VAL A 325 22.62 -1.89 -12.25
C VAL A 325 23.96 -2.28 -11.63
N ASP A 326 24.30 -1.66 -10.51
CA ASP A 326 25.58 -1.93 -9.82
C ASP A 326 25.68 -3.40 -9.38
N VAL A 327 24.57 -3.94 -8.83
CA VAL A 327 24.49 -5.36 -8.43
C VAL A 327 24.65 -6.27 -9.65
N ALA A 328 23.95 -6.02 -10.73
CA ALA A 328 24.03 -6.85 -11.95
C ALA A 328 25.45 -6.86 -12.54
N LEU A 329 26.12 -5.70 -12.57
CA LEU A 329 27.50 -5.58 -13.07
C LEU A 329 28.50 -6.34 -12.16
N ALA A 330 28.32 -6.29 -10.83
CA ALA A 330 29.13 -7.04 -9.88
C ALA A 330 28.97 -8.55 -10.09
N LEU A 331 27.73 -9.05 -10.16
CA LEU A 331 27.44 -10.47 -10.40
C LEU A 331 28.01 -10.98 -11.74
N ARG A 332 27.96 -10.17 -12.79
CA ARG A 332 28.58 -10.51 -14.09
C ARG A 332 30.10 -10.61 -14.02
N GLY A 333 30.75 -9.82 -13.16
CA GLY A 333 32.21 -9.84 -12.98
C GLY A 333 32.70 -11.02 -12.13
N GLU A 334 31.81 -11.66 -11.37
CA GLU A 334 32.08 -12.84 -10.55
C GLU A 334 31.80 -14.17 -11.29
N SER A 335 31.19 -14.10 -12.48
CA SER A 335 30.88 -15.25 -13.35
C SER A 335 31.97 -15.44 -14.40
#